data_d7432916db3676ca7d4a820ae0a6924f
#
_entry.id   d7432916db3676ca7d4a820ae0a6924f
#
_cell.length_a   1.000
_cell.length_b   1.000
_cell.length_c   1.000
_cell.angle_alpha   90.00
_cell.angle_beta   90.00
_cell.angle_gamma   90.00
#
_symmetry.space_group_name_H-M   'P 1'
#
loop_
_entity.id
_entity.type
_entity.pdbx_description
1 polymer ?
#
loop_
_entity_poly.entity_id
_entity_poly.type
_entity_poly.pdbx_seq_one_letter_code
_entity_poly.pdbx_strand_id
1 'polypeptide(L)'
;MAERKGNYRHGMYGTPTYKSWSEMKQRCNKSSKTRASSYIGVTYCDEWEKFENFFRDMGKRPEGMTLDRIDPHGNYEPSNCRWADIITQENNRRNNRKFEYEGELLTLSQIARKYGISRSNLANKVYILKTDVVDAVDYLRGVLTYRRETNVHKENHGR
;
A
#
# COMPACT_ATOMS: atom_id res chain seq x y z
N MET A 1 -20.08 42.93 23.60
CA MET A 1 -20.42 41.59 24.11
C MET A 1 -19.63 40.58 23.30
N ALA A 2 -18.66 39.91 23.94
CA ALA A 2 -17.84 38.91 23.24
C ALA A 2 -18.67 37.62 23.09
N GLU A 3 -18.92 37.20 21.88
CA GLU A 3 -19.52 35.91 21.59
C GLU A 3 -18.63 34.79 22.18
N ARG A 4 -19.18 34.07 23.14
CA ARG A 4 -18.57 32.82 23.62
C ARG A 4 -18.56 31.85 22.44
N LYS A 5 -17.40 31.60 21.82
CA LYS A 5 -17.19 30.50 20.88
C LYS A 5 -17.61 29.20 21.61
N GLY A 6 -18.82 28.75 21.33
CA GLY A 6 -19.33 27.50 21.85
C GLY A 6 -18.37 26.39 21.45
N ASN A 7 -17.95 25.59 22.44
CA ASN A 7 -17.16 24.38 22.22
C ASN A 7 -18.07 23.39 21.47
N TYR A 8 -18.12 23.49 20.14
CA TYR A 8 -18.92 22.60 19.30
C TYR A 8 -18.33 21.21 19.39
N ARG A 9 -18.87 20.42 20.30
CA ARG A 9 -18.50 19.01 20.42
C ARG A 9 -19.26 18.25 19.34
N HIS A 10 -18.58 17.89 18.23
CA HIS A 10 -19.13 17.07 17.15
C HIS A 10 -19.56 15.65 17.60
N GLY A 11 -19.50 15.30 18.89
CA GLY A 11 -19.92 14.00 19.44
C GLY A 11 -19.10 12.78 19.01
N MET A 12 -18.07 12.96 18.17
CA MET A 12 -17.28 11.87 17.58
C MET A 12 -15.95 11.62 18.29
N TYR A 13 -15.69 12.32 19.40
CA TYR A 13 -14.46 12.14 20.17
C TYR A 13 -14.32 10.67 20.62
N GLY A 14 -13.12 10.10 20.44
CA GLY A 14 -12.84 8.70 20.80
C GLY A 14 -13.30 7.66 19.78
N THR A 15 -14.09 8.05 18.77
CA THR A 15 -14.46 7.09 17.69
C THR A 15 -13.24 6.67 16.87
N PRO A 16 -13.29 5.50 16.20
CA PRO A 16 -12.21 5.06 15.30
C PRO A 16 -11.89 6.08 14.21
N THR A 17 -12.88 6.79 13.67
CA THR A 17 -12.70 7.83 12.65
C THR A 17 -11.96 9.03 13.22
N TYR A 18 -12.37 9.52 14.39
CA TYR A 18 -11.69 10.62 15.08
C TYR A 18 -10.23 10.28 15.41
N LYS A 19 -10.00 9.06 15.88
CA LYS A 19 -8.65 8.57 16.16
C LYS A 19 -7.78 8.59 14.92
N SER A 20 -8.30 8.12 13.76
CA SER A 20 -7.57 8.15 12.49
C SER A 20 -7.17 9.58 12.07
N TRP A 21 -8.09 10.55 12.20
CA TRP A 21 -7.81 11.96 11.94
C TRP A 21 -6.75 12.53 12.89
N SER A 22 -6.86 12.28 14.17
CA SER A 22 -5.89 12.74 15.17
C SER A 22 -4.49 12.15 14.93
N GLU A 23 -4.41 10.86 14.63
CA GLU A 23 -3.16 10.18 14.28
C GLU A 23 -2.53 10.73 12.98
N MET A 24 -3.34 11.03 11.95
CA MET A 24 -2.88 11.71 10.73
C MET A 24 -2.22 13.05 11.07
N LYS A 25 -2.86 13.90 11.88
CA LYS A 25 -2.29 15.20 12.31
C LYS A 25 -0.98 15.01 13.08
N GLN A 26 -0.90 14.02 13.96
CA GLN A 26 0.34 13.71 14.68
C GLN A 26 1.47 13.28 13.74
N ARG A 27 1.18 12.45 12.74
CA ARG A 27 2.16 12.02 11.73
C ARG A 27 2.70 13.20 10.92
N CYS A 28 1.89 14.22 10.66
CA CYS A 28 2.27 15.42 9.92
C CYS A 28 2.93 16.49 10.80
N ASN A 29 2.87 16.37 12.12
CA ASN A 29 3.45 17.36 13.04
C ASN A 29 4.98 17.37 12.97
N LYS A 30 5.53 18.46 12.42
CA LYS A 30 6.98 18.67 12.25
C LYS A 30 7.77 18.66 13.56
N SER A 31 7.13 19.02 14.66
CA SER A 31 7.75 19.12 15.99
C SER A 31 7.75 17.78 16.76
N SER A 32 7.13 16.74 16.24
CA SER A 32 7.07 15.44 16.93
C SER A 32 8.43 14.72 16.87
N LYS A 33 9.02 14.48 18.04
CA LYS A 33 10.27 13.70 18.18
C LYS A 33 10.11 12.23 17.77
N THR A 34 8.87 11.72 17.74
CA THR A 34 8.55 10.32 17.41
C THR A 34 8.12 10.14 15.94
N ARG A 35 8.23 11.20 15.15
CA ARG A 35 7.83 11.17 13.74
C ARG A 35 8.70 10.19 12.96
N ALA A 36 8.08 9.18 12.37
CA ALA A 36 8.79 8.24 11.51
C ALA A 36 9.35 8.96 10.26
N SER A 37 10.52 8.53 9.80
CA SER A 37 11.19 9.10 8.61
C SER A 37 10.30 9.08 7.35
N SER A 38 9.39 8.13 7.24
CA SER A 38 8.43 8.00 6.15
C SER A 38 7.41 9.15 6.04
N TYR A 39 7.28 9.99 7.09
CA TYR A 39 6.38 11.15 7.09
C TYR A 39 7.11 12.49 6.96
N ILE A 40 8.43 12.50 6.80
CA ILE A 40 9.19 13.74 6.56
C ILE A 40 8.71 14.37 5.24
N GLY A 41 8.29 15.65 5.30
CA GLY A 41 7.73 16.37 4.14
C GLY A 41 6.24 16.14 3.88
N VAL A 42 5.61 15.18 4.55
CA VAL A 42 4.17 14.93 4.40
C VAL A 42 3.35 15.91 5.23
N THR A 43 2.31 16.46 4.63
CA THR A 43 1.33 17.35 5.25
C THR A 43 -0.09 16.82 5.05
N TYR A 44 -1.09 17.57 5.49
CA TYR A 44 -2.51 17.36 5.16
C TYR A 44 -3.10 18.66 4.62
N CYS A 45 -4.21 18.58 3.87
CA CYS A 45 -4.90 19.74 3.32
C CYS A 45 -5.48 20.61 4.46
N ASP A 46 -5.51 21.93 4.25
CA ASP A 46 -5.91 22.90 5.28
C ASP A 46 -7.35 22.67 5.76
N GLU A 47 -8.24 22.19 4.89
CA GLU A 47 -9.61 21.86 5.23
C GLU A 47 -9.71 20.81 6.34
N TRP A 48 -8.78 19.86 6.36
CA TRP A 48 -8.74 18.78 7.35
C TRP A 48 -8.14 19.19 8.70
N GLU A 49 -7.82 20.48 8.87
CA GLU A 49 -7.57 21.04 10.20
C GLU A 49 -8.80 20.85 11.11
N LYS A 50 -10.01 20.89 10.53
CA LYS A 50 -11.27 20.60 11.22
C LYS A 50 -11.71 19.16 10.97
N PHE A 51 -12.07 18.47 12.06
CA PHE A 51 -12.54 17.08 11.96
C PHE A 51 -13.78 16.91 11.10
N GLU A 52 -14.70 17.87 11.14
CA GLU A 52 -15.95 17.84 10.38
C GLU A 52 -15.70 17.76 8.87
N ASN A 53 -14.71 18.47 8.36
CA ASN A 53 -14.32 18.41 6.95
C ASN A 53 -13.72 17.07 6.59
N PHE A 54 -12.81 16.55 7.43
CA PHE A 54 -12.27 15.20 7.25
C PHE A 54 -13.38 14.16 7.25
N PHE A 55 -14.33 14.26 8.17
CA PHE A 55 -15.46 13.32 8.26
C PHE A 55 -16.41 13.42 7.05
N ARG A 56 -16.66 14.62 6.55
CA ARG A 56 -17.44 14.83 5.32
C ARG A 56 -16.82 14.12 4.12
N ASP A 57 -15.50 14.22 3.97
CA ASP A 57 -14.79 13.72 2.79
C ASP A 57 -14.52 12.21 2.88
N MET A 58 -14.19 11.71 4.06
CA MET A 58 -13.78 10.31 4.28
C MET A 58 -14.90 9.41 4.82
N GLY A 59 -15.95 10.00 5.40
CA GLY A 59 -17.01 9.25 6.05
C GLY A 59 -16.56 8.48 7.30
N LYS A 60 -17.44 7.59 7.75
CA LYS A 60 -17.15 6.71 8.90
C LYS A 60 -16.11 5.66 8.53
N ARG A 61 -15.08 5.50 9.38
CA ARG A 61 -14.09 4.44 9.23
C ARG A 61 -14.76 3.07 9.30
N PRO A 62 -14.66 2.23 8.24
CA PRO A 62 -15.13 0.86 8.29
C PRO A 62 -14.31 0.02 9.28
N GLU A 63 -14.92 -1.04 9.81
CA GLU A 63 -14.26 -1.98 10.70
C GLU A 63 -13.05 -2.65 10.01
N GLY A 64 -11.95 -2.82 10.73
CA GLY A 64 -10.72 -3.42 10.21
C GLY A 64 -9.92 -2.55 9.25
N MET A 65 -10.44 -1.37 8.83
CA MET A 65 -9.73 -0.49 7.90
C MET A 65 -8.97 0.62 8.63
N THR A 66 -7.98 1.17 7.96
CA THR A 66 -7.17 2.31 8.42
C THR A 66 -7.03 3.35 7.32
N LEU A 67 -6.70 4.60 7.70
CA LEU A 67 -6.44 5.66 6.73
C LEU A 67 -5.13 5.38 6.00
N ASP A 68 -5.21 5.25 4.68
CA ASP A 68 -4.10 5.00 3.77
C ASP A 68 -4.02 6.09 2.69
N ARG A 69 -2.80 6.44 2.26
CA ARG A 69 -2.58 7.32 1.12
C ARG A 69 -2.39 6.48 -0.13
N ILE A 70 -3.11 6.77 -1.20
CA ILE A 70 -3.01 6.07 -2.49
C ILE A 70 -1.58 6.19 -3.04
N ASP A 71 -1.07 7.43 -3.12
CA ASP A 71 0.36 7.70 -3.31
C ASP A 71 1.02 7.92 -1.94
N PRO A 72 1.91 7.02 -1.47
CA PRO A 72 2.59 7.16 -0.18
C PRO A 72 3.58 8.35 -0.14
N HIS A 73 3.90 8.96 -1.27
CA HIS A 73 4.74 10.16 -1.37
C HIS A 73 3.93 11.46 -1.31
N GLY A 74 2.64 11.41 -1.63
CA GLY A 74 1.72 12.54 -1.59
C GLY A 74 1.28 12.93 -0.18
N ASN A 75 0.52 14.00 -0.08
CA ASN A 75 -0.05 14.51 1.15
C ASN A 75 -1.37 13.80 1.51
N TYR A 76 -1.88 14.06 2.72
CA TYR A 76 -3.22 13.65 3.10
C TYR A 76 -4.24 14.66 2.56
N GLU A 77 -5.03 14.24 1.61
CA GLU A 77 -6.09 15.01 0.96
C GLU A 77 -7.16 14.06 0.41
N PRO A 78 -8.39 14.54 0.12
CA PRO A 78 -9.48 13.67 -0.35
C PRO A 78 -9.12 12.85 -1.59
N SER A 79 -8.37 13.43 -2.54
CA SER A 79 -7.95 12.77 -3.78
C SER A 79 -6.90 11.67 -3.57
N ASN A 80 -6.13 11.74 -2.46
CA ASN A 80 -5.02 10.84 -2.17
C ASN A 80 -5.26 9.93 -0.96
N CYS A 81 -6.44 9.96 -0.34
CA CYS A 81 -6.74 9.15 0.84
C CYS A 81 -7.88 8.18 0.60
N ARG A 82 -7.79 7.05 1.29
CA ARG A 82 -8.84 6.02 1.30
C ARG A 82 -8.84 5.26 2.62
N TRP A 83 -9.94 4.58 2.91
CA TRP A 83 -9.94 3.51 3.90
C TRP A 83 -9.40 2.23 3.26
N ALA A 84 -8.40 1.63 3.87
CA ALA A 84 -7.75 0.43 3.35
C ALA A 84 -7.55 -0.61 4.45
N ASP A 85 -7.67 -1.87 4.08
CA ASP A 85 -7.30 -2.99 4.93
C ASP A 85 -5.77 -3.11 5.08
N ILE A 86 -5.33 -3.92 6.02
CA ILE A 86 -3.91 -4.14 6.31
C ILE A 86 -3.16 -4.64 5.07
N ILE A 87 -3.77 -5.51 4.27
CA ILE A 87 -3.13 -6.10 3.09
C ILE A 87 -2.88 -5.04 2.03
N THR A 88 -3.88 -4.21 1.74
CA THR A 88 -3.78 -3.09 0.80
C THR A 88 -2.71 -2.11 1.25
N GLN A 89 -2.71 -1.76 2.55
CA GLN A 89 -1.74 -0.84 3.13
C GLN A 89 -0.31 -1.41 3.10
N GLU A 90 -0.13 -2.70 3.40
CA GLU A 90 1.18 -3.35 3.31
C GLU A 90 1.73 -3.37 1.88
N ASN A 91 0.88 -3.61 0.89
CA ASN A 91 1.27 -3.56 -0.51
C ASN A 91 1.58 -2.14 -1.01
N ASN A 92 1.08 -1.11 -0.32
CA ASN A 92 1.28 0.30 -0.68
C ASN A 92 2.45 0.99 0.04
N ARG A 93 3.26 0.27 0.82
CA ARG A 93 4.42 0.86 1.51
C ARG A 93 5.44 1.40 0.52
N ARG A 94 6.05 2.56 0.83
CA ARG A 94 7.10 3.22 0.02
C ARG A 94 8.26 2.29 -0.40
N ASN A 95 8.62 1.35 0.46
CA ASN A 95 9.75 0.44 0.24
C ASN A 95 9.38 -0.81 -0.57
N ASN A 96 8.11 -0.95 -0.96
CA ASN A 96 7.71 -2.08 -1.77
C ASN A 96 8.15 -1.87 -3.22
N ARG A 97 9.07 -2.71 -3.66
CA ARG A 97 9.41 -2.78 -5.09
C ARG A 97 8.23 -3.36 -5.85
N LYS A 98 7.81 -2.67 -6.91
CA LYS A 98 6.78 -3.12 -7.84
C LYS A 98 7.44 -3.64 -9.10
N PHE A 99 6.83 -4.62 -9.70
CA PHE A 99 7.24 -5.28 -10.93
C PHE A 99 6.10 -5.19 -11.94
N GLU A 100 6.44 -4.93 -13.17
CA GLU A 100 5.47 -5.04 -14.26
C GLU A 100 5.19 -6.53 -14.51
N TYR A 101 3.94 -6.92 -14.41
CA TYR A 101 3.49 -8.29 -14.62
C TYR A 101 2.07 -8.27 -15.21
N GLU A 102 1.90 -8.85 -16.40
CA GLU A 102 0.63 -8.86 -17.16
C GLU A 102 0.02 -7.46 -17.35
N GLY A 103 0.85 -6.43 -17.57
CA GLY A 103 0.41 -5.04 -17.77
C GLY A 103 0.05 -4.29 -16.47
N GLU A 104 0.26 -4.88 -15.29
CA GLU A 104 0.01 -4.27 -14.00
C GLU A 104 1.31 -4.09 -13.20
N LEU A 105 1.40 -3.02 -12.39
CA LEU A 105 2.50 -2.83 -11.43
C LEU A 105 2.16 -3.48 -10.09
N LEU A 106 2.68 -4.66 -9.84
CA LEU A 106 2.39 -5.49 -8.68
C LEU A 106 3.62 -5.70 -7.79
N THR A 107 3.39 -5.85 -6.48
CA THR A 107 4.40 -6.34 -5.54
C THR A 107 4.54 -7.86 -5.67
N LEU A 108 5.70 -8.43 -5.27
CA LEU A 108 5.87 -9.90 -5.24
C LEU A 108 4.81 -10.60 -4.36
N SER A 109 4.30 -9.92 -3.33
CA SER A 109 3.23 -10.46 -2.48
C SER A 109 1.90 -10.58 -3.23
N GLN A 110 1.57 -9.59 -4.07
CA GLN A 110 0.37 -9.62 -4.92
C GLN A 110 0.48 -10.70 -5.98
N ILE A 111 1.62 -10.79 -6.68
CA ILE A 111 1.90 -11.82 -7.68
C ILE A 111 1.82 -13.21 -7.05
N ALA A 112 2.52 -13.43 -5.93
CA ALA A 112 2.52 -14.73 -5.25
C ALA A 112 1.11 -15.18 -4.86
N ARG A 113 0.28 -14.25 -4.35
CA ARG A 113 -1.12 -14.54 -4.00
C ARG A 113 -1.99 -14.83 -5.23
N LYS A 114 -1.83 -14.05 -6.32
CA LYS A 114 -2.58 -14.23 -7.58
C LYS A 114 -2.40 -15.63 -8.15
N TYR A 115 -1.21 -16.21 -8.01
CA TYR A 115 -0.85 -17.51 -8.59
C TYR A 115 -0.72 -18.66 -7.56
N GLY A 116 -1.01 -18.42 -6.29
CA GLY A 116 -0.92 -19.46 -5.26
C GLY A 116 0.50 -19.98 -5.03
N ILE A 117 1.54 -19.18 -5.30
CA ILE A 117 2.95 -19.57 -5.14
C ILE A 117 3.56 -18.93 -3.88
N SER A 118 4.63 -19.56 -3.37
CA SER A 118 5.34 -19.04 -2.20
C SER A 118 6.02 -17.70 -2.51
N ARG A 119 5.67 -16.63 -1.75
CA ARG A 119 6.33 -15.32 -1.85
C ARG A 119 7.84 -15.43 -1.61
N SER A 120 8.26 -16.28 -0.64
CA SER A 120 9.67 -16.45 -0.31
C SER A 120 10.44 -17.09 -1.46
N ASN A 121 9.87 -18.10 -2.11
CA ASN A 121 10.48 -18.74 -3.27
C ASN A 121 10.55 -17.77 -4.46
N LEU A 122 9.49 -16.99 -4.71
CA LEU A 122 9.49 -15.96 -5.74
C LEU A 122 10.55 -14.88 -5.47
N ALA A 123 10.62 -14.38 -4.23
CA ALA A 123 11.61 -13.39 -3.83
C ALA A 123 13.06 -13.91 -3.97
N ASN A 124 13.31 -15.15 -3.62
CA ASN A 124 14.62 -15.79 -3.80
C ASN A 124 15.03 -15.79 -5.28
N LYS A 125 14.12 -16.23 -6.18
CA LYS A 125 14.42 -16.25 -7.61
C LYS A 125 14.70 -14.85 -8.16
N VAL A 126 13.85 -13.87 -7.83
CA VAL A 126 13.97 -12.50 -8.35
C VAL A 126 15.17 -11.77 -7.76
N TYR A 127 15.39 -11.84 -6.45
CA TYR A 127 16.42 -11.02 -5.80
C TYR A 127 17.79 -11.70 -5.71
N ILE A 128 17.83 -13.00 -5.45
CA ILE A 128 19.09 -13.74 -5.26
C ILE A 128 19.56 -14.32 -6.57
N LEU A 129 18.69 -15.03 -7.30
CA LEU A 129 19.06 -15.65 -8.57
C LEU A 129 18.96 -14.70 -9.76
N LYS A 130 18.50 -13.43 -9.54
CA LYS A 130 18.38 -12.39 -10.56
C LYS A 130 17.52 -12.81 -11.77
N THR A 131 16.58 -13.72 -11.55
CA THR A 131 15.63 -14.15 -12.58
C THR A 131 14.60 -13.08 -12.82
N ASP A 132 14.19 -12.88 -14.09
CA ASP A 132 13.06 -12.03 -14.41
C ASP A 132 11.80 -12.50 -13.66
N VAL A 133 10.89 -11.58 -13.32
CA VAL A 133 9.73 -11.90 -12.50
C VAL A 133 8.75 -12.83 -13.22
N VAL A 134 8.60 -12.69 -14.55
CA VAL A 134 7.74 -13.54 -15.38
C VAL A 134 8.30 -14.96 -15.40
N ASP A 135 9.59 -15.11 -15.72
CA ASP A 135 10.28 -16.40 -15.73
C ASP A 135 10.27 -17.09 -14.35
N ALA A 136 10.40 -16.29 -13.28
CA ALA A 136 10.35 -16.81 -11.91
C ALA A 136 8.95 -17.36 -11.55
N VAL A 137 7.90 -16.69 -11.97
CA VAL A 137 6.52 -17.15 -11.78
C VAL A 137 6.25 -18.41 -12.60
N ASP A 138 6.61 -18.41 -13.87
CA ASP A 138 6.41 -19.55 -14.77
C ASP A 138 7.16 -20.78 -14.28
N TYR A 139 8.39 -20.62 -13.79
CA TYR A 139 9.12 -21.72 -13.16
C TYR A 139 8.41 -22.26 -11.92
N LEU A 140 7.95 -21.40 -11.03
CA LEU A 140 7.31 -21.81 -9.77
C LEU A 140 5.92 -22.42 -9.99
N ARG A 141 5.27 -22.11 -11.10
CA ARG A 141 4.01 -22.74 -11.56
C ARG A 141 4.24 -24.02 -12.34
N GLY A 142 5.47 -24.43 -12.59
CA GLY A 142 5.80 -25.62 -13.38
C GLY A 142 5.70 -25.43 -14.90
N VAL A 143 5.46 -24.22 -15.38
CA VAL A 143 5.31 -23.93 -16.83
C VAL A 143 6.65 -24.02 -17.57
N LEU A 144 7.75 -23.58 -16.93
CA LEU A 144 9.09 -23.57 -17.56
C LEU A 144 9.77 -24.94 -17.63
N THR A 145 9.42 -25.89 -16.77
CA THR A 145 9.95 -27.25 -16.86
C THR A 145 9.56 -27.88 -18.20
N TYR A 146 8.32 -27.71 -18.63
CA TYR A 146 7.85 -28.21 -19.90
C TYR A 146 8.55 -27.56 -21.12
N ARG A 147 8.86 -26.25 -21.07
CA ARG A 147 9.56 -25.57 -22.18
C ARG A 147 11.02 -26.02 -22.35
N ARG A 148 11.72 -26.35 -21.26
CA ARG A 148 13.11 -26.86 -21.34
C ARG A 148 13.15 -28.28 -21.91
N GLU A 149 12.23 -29.14 -21.54
CA GLU A 149 12.14 -30.51 -22.05
C GLU A 149 11.80 -30.54 -23.55
N THR A 150 10.89 -29.64 -24.01
CA THR A 150 10.55 -29.57 -25.44
C THR A 150 11.65 -28.99 -26.32
N ASN A 151 12.53 -28.12 -25.80
CA ASN A 151 13.67 -27.61 -26.56
C ASN A 151 14.83 -28.60 -26.65
N VAL A 152 15.09 -29.38 -25.62
CA VAL A 152 16.10 -30.46 -25.64
C VAL A 152 15.75 -31.52 -26.66
N HIS A 153 14.46 -31.85 -26.83
CA HIS A 153 14.02 -32.84 -27.82
C HIS A 153 14.11 -32.32 -29.27
N LYS A 154 14.06 -31.01 -29.50
CA LYS A 154 14.22 -30.44 -30.86
C LYS A 154 15.67 -30.40 -31.32
N GLU A 155 16.64 -30.27 -30.43
CA GLU A 155 18.07 -30.25 -30.78
C GLU A 155 18.64 -31.67 -31.08
N ASN A 156 18.00 -32.73 -30.56
CA ASN A 156 18.45 -34.10 -30.77
C ASN A 156 17.89 -34.80 -32.00
N HIS A 157 17.03 -34.17 -32.79
CA HIS A 157 16.46 -34.74 -33.99
C HIS A 157 16.97 -34.08 -35.32
N GLY A 158 18.06 -33.34 -35.20
CA GLY A 158 18.71 -32.66 -36.36
C GLY A 158 20.16 -33.13 -36.55
N ARG A 159 20.40 -34.42 -36.70
CA ARG A 159 21.62 -35.00 -37.25
C ARG A 159 21.27 -36.22 -38.09
#